data_bc22b4f60607827f38cc8561d972d9ec
#
_entry.id   bc22b4f60607827f38cc8561d972d9ec
#
_cell.length_a   1.000
_cell.length_b   1.000
_cell.length_c   1.000
_cell.angle_alpha   90.00
_cell.angle_beta   90.00
_cell.angle_gamma   90.00
#
_symmetry.space_group_name_H-M   'P 1'
#
loop_
_entity.id
_entity.type
_entity.pdbx_description
1 polymer ?
#
loop_
_entity_poly.entity_id
_entity_poly.type
_entity_poly.pdbx_seq_one_letter_code
_entity_poly.pdbx_strand_id
1 'polypeptide(L)' 'MTLEKARQLLKVQADFGGSYNANGAKLILAEVAREHGQGAVDGLIRDLELERVFGFRPGTAFDGSLVPGRRQP' A
#
# COMPACT_ATOMS: atom_id res chain seq x y z
N MET A 1 8.72 9.43 -3.56
CA MET A 1 8.71 8.81 -4.90
C MET A 1 7.55 9.32 -5.72
N THR A 2 7.63 9.20 -7.03
CA THR A 2 6.54 9.59 -7.90
C THR A 2 5.43 8.54 -7.85
N LEU A 3 4.22 8.95 -8.23
CA LEU A 3 3.12 8.00 -8.31
C LEU A 3 3.39 6.90 -9.33
N GLU A 4 4.05 7.25 -10.42
CA GLU A 4 4.39 6.26 -11.43
C GLU A 4 5.33 5.21 -10.86
N LYS A 5 6.34 5.64 -10.11
CA LYS A 5 7.27 4.71 -9.50
C LYS A 5 6.57 3.83 -8.48
N ALA A 6 5.71 4.44 -7.67
CA ALA A 6 4.95 3.68 -6.69
C ALA A 6 4.09 2.62 -7.37
N ARG A 7 3.45 2.99 -8.48
CA ARG A 7 2.61 2.05 -9.22
C ARG A 7 3.44 0.87 -9.73
N GLN A 8 4.63 1.15 -10.27
CA GLN A 8 5.49 0.09 -10.76
C GLN A 8 5.91 -0.85 -9.64
N LEU A 9 6.31 -0.29 -8.51
CA LEU A 9 6.75 -1.10 -7.39
C LEU A 9 5.62 -1.94 -6.81
N LEU A 10 4.43 -1.35 -6.70
CA LEU A 10 3.29 -2.08 -6.18
C LEU A 10 2.87 -3.19 -7.13
N LYS A 11 2.99 -2.94 -8.43
CA LYS A 11 2.64 -3.97 -9.41
C LYS A 11 3.58 -5.16 -9.29
N VAL A 12 4.86 -4.91 -9.08
CA VAL A 12 5.82 -5.99 -8.88
C VAL A 12 5.46 -6.79 -7.63
N GLN A 13 5.11 -6.10 -6.54
CA GLN A 13 4.72 -6.79 -5.32
C GLN A 13 3.47 -7.64 -5.54
N ALA A 14 2.50 -7.09 -6.27
CA ALA A 14 1.27 -7.81 -6.55
C ALA A 14 1.50 -9.02 -7.43
N ASP A 15 2.43 -8.90 -8.39
CA ASP A 15 2.71 -10.00 -9.29
C ASP A 15 3.38 -11.17 -8.60
N PHE A 16 4.20 -10.89 -7.60
CA PHE A 16 4.75 -11.96 -6.79
C PHE A 16 3.70 -12.58 -5.89
N GLY A 17 2.65 -11.83 -5.67
CA GLY A 17 1.45 -12.36 -5.07
C GLY A 17 1.53 -12.61 -3.59
N GLY A 18 0.41 -12.46 -3.01
CA GLY A 18 0.22 -12.96 -1.70
C GLY A 18 0.75 -12.12 -0.59
N SER A 19 0.55 -12.66 0.58
CA SER A 19 0.82 -11.95 1.80
C SER A 19 2.30 -11.76 2.08
N TYR A 20 3.16 -12.46 1.38
CA TYR A 20 4.59 -12.29 1.60
C TYR A 20 5.04 -10.86 1.35
N ASN A 21 4.44 -10.20 0.38
CA ASN A 21 4.89 -8.88 -0.02
C ASN A 21 3.99 -7.77 0.52
N ALA A 22 3.06 -8.12 1.40
CA ALA A 22 2.12 -7.14 1.91
C ALA A 22 2.83 -6.02 2.69
N ASN A 23 3.84 -6.38 3.48
CA ASN A 23 4.56 -5.37 4.26
C ASN A 23 5.30 -4.39 3.36
N GLY A 24 5.91 -4.90 2.29
CA GLY A 24 6.56 -4.02 1.33
C GLY A 24 5.56 -3.08 0.67
N ALA A 25 4.40 -3.61 0.30
CA ALA A 25 3.36 -2.79 -0.29
C ALA A 25 2.85 -1.74 0.67
N LYS A 26 2.71 -2.09 1.96
CA LYS A 26 2.29 -1.13 2.96
C LYS A 26 3.26 0.03 3.09
N LEU A 27 4.55 -0.26 3.04
CA LEU A 27 5.55 0.80 3.12
C LEU A 27 5.47 1.74 1.92
N ILE A 28 5.25 1.19 0.74
CA ILE A 28 5.12 1.99 -0.47
C ILE A 28 3.88 2.88 -0.35
N LEU A 29 2.76 2.30 0.08
CA LEU A 29 1.53 3.06 0.21
C LEU A 29 1.64 4.12 1.30
N ALA A 30 2.38 3.84 2.38
CA ALA A 30 2.60 4.84 3.42
C ALA A 30 3.37 6.04 2.88
N GLU A 31 4.37 5.78 2.06
CA GLU A 31 5.12 6.87 1.46
C GLU A 31 4.24 7.68 0.50
N VAL A 32 3.42 7.00 -0.29
CA VAL A 32 2.48 7.68 -1.19
C VAL A 32 1.52 8.55 -0.37
N ALA A 33 1.00 8.01 0.73
CA ALA A 33 0.07 8.77 1.56
C ALA A 33 0.73 10.04 2.09
N ARG A 34 1.99 9.92 2.51
CA ARG A 34 2.70 11.05 3.08
C ARG A 34 3.00 12.11 2.03
N GLU A 35 3.33 11.70 0.82
CA GLU A 35 3.76 12.62 -0.22
C GLU A 35 2.61 13.09 -1.11
N HIS A 36 1.61 12.26 -1.31
CA HIS A 36 0.56 12.54 -2.30
C HIS A 36 -0.85 12.50 -1.72
N GLY A 37 -1.00 12.01 -0.52
CA GLY A 37 -2.29 12.00 0.16
C GLY A 37 -3.07 10.72 -0.03
N GLN A 38 -4.15 10.63 0.73
CA GLN A 38 -4.98 9.42 0.78
C GLN A 38 -5.67 9.14 -0.56
N GLY A 39 -6.04 10.19 -1.29
CA GLY A 39 -6.70 9.99 -2.58
C GLY A 39 -5.82 9.23 -3.56
N ALA A 40 -4.52 9.52 -3.56
CA ALA A 40 -3.59 8.81 -4.43
C ALA A 40 -3.46 7.35 -4.01
N VAL A 41 -3.43 7.08 -2.70
CA VAL A 41 -3.39 5.72 -2.19
C VAL A 41 -4.63 4.96 -2.65
N ASP A 42 -5.79 5.57 -2.50
CA ASP A 42 -7.03 4.90 -2.90
C ASP A 42 -7.05 4.60 -4.39
N GLY A 43 -6.54 5.53 -5.20
CA GLY A 43 -6.45 5.31 -6.64
C GLY A 43 -5.58 4.11 -6.99
N LEU A 44 -4.43 3.99 -6.33
CA LEU A 44 -3.54 2.86 -6.56
C LEU A 44 -4.19 1.54 -6.14
N ILE A 45 -4.88 1.55 -5.02
CA ILE A 45 -5.56 0.35 -4.54
C ILE A 45 -6.58 -0.13 -5.57
N ARG A 46 -7.37 0.79 -6.12
CA ARG A 46 -8.37 0.44 -7.12
C ARG A 46 -7.73 0.00 -8.42
N ASP A 47 -6.77 0.76 -8.90
CA ASP A 47 -6.16 0.51 -10.21
C ASP A 47 -5.44 -0.82 -10.25
N LEU A 48 -4.78 -1.18 -9.17
CA LEU A 48 -3.98 -2.40 -9.11
C LEU A 48 -4.70 -3.53 -8.39
N GLU A 49 -5.94 -3.29 -7.99
CA GLU A 49 -6.77 -4.29 -7.32
C GLU A 49 -6.09 -4.82 -6.05
N LEU A 50 -5.53 -3.92 -5.28
CA LEU A 50 -4.79 -4.33 -4.10
C LEU A 50 -5.68 -4.89 -3.00
N GLU A 51 -6.97 -4.58 -3.05
CA GLU A 51 -7.90 -5.18 -2.11
C GLU A 51 -7.99 -6.69 -2.35
N ARG A 52 -8.04 -7.09 -3.61
CA ARG A 52 -8.11 -8.50 -3.95
C ARG A 52 -6.79 -9.21 -3.68
N VAL A 53 -5.68 -8.53 -3.97
CA VAL A 53 -4.36 -9.16 -3.88
C VAL A 53 -3.87 -9.20 -2.44
N PHE A 54 -4.01 -8.10 -1.70
CA PHE A 54 -3.45 -7.97 -0.36
C PHE A 54 -4.51 -7.73 0.71
N GLY A 55 -5.75 -7.47 0.33
CA GLY A 55 -6.79 -7.13 1.30
C GLY A 55 -6.79 -5.68 1.71
N PHE A 56 -6.10 -4.82 0.98
CA PHE A 56 -6.06 -3.39 1.31
C PHE A 56 -7.30 -2.71 0.75
N ARG A 57 -8.07 -2.07 1.61
CA ARG A 57 -9.28 -1.39 1.19
C ARG A 57 -9.01 0.08 0.94
N PRO A 58 -9.69 0.69 -0.05
CA PRO A 58 -9.61 2.14 -0.22
C PRO A 58 -10.04 2.81 1.09
N GLY A 59 -9.37 3.90 1.43
CA GLY A 59 -9.64 4.60 2.67
C GLY A 59 -8.81 4.15 3.84
N THR A 60 -8.08 3.05 3.69
CA THR A 60 -7.21 2.58 4.76
C THR A 60 -6.03 3.53 4.91
N ALA A 61 -5.75 3.91 6.15
CA ALA A 61 -4.61 4.77 6.43
C ALA A 61 -3.35 3.92 6.56
N PHE A 62 -2.35 4.30 5.79
CA PHE A 62 -1.04 3.64 5.86
C PHE A 62 -0.05 4.63 6.44
N ASP A 63 0.53 4.29 7.57
CA ASP A 63 1.44 5.18 8.28
C ASP A 63 2.86 4.64 8.37
N GLY A 64 3.12 3.54 7.68
CA GLY A 64 4.45 2.95 7.71
C GLY A 64 4.70 2.03 8.88
N SER A 65 3.73 1.86 9.75
CA SER A 65 3.88 0.98 10.89
C SER A 65 3.68 -0.45 10.46
N LEU A 66 4.67 -1.27 10.68
CA LEU A 66 4.59 -2.68 10.34
C LEU A 66 4.53 -3.56 11.57
N VAL A 67 4.57 -2.95 12.74
CA VAL A 67 4.63 -3.72 13.97
C VAL A 67 3.22 -4.08 14.40
N PRO A 68 2.86 -5.34 14.34
CA PRO A 68 1.51 -5.74 14.72
C PRO A 68 1.34 -5.65 16.23
N GLY A 69 0.15 -5.31 16.64
CA GLY A 69 -0.17 -5.33 18.06
C GLY A 69 0.39 -4.20 18.88
N ARG A 70 0.94 -3.25 18.22
CA ARG A 70 1.35 -2.17 18.96
C ARG A 70 0.31 -1.24 19.25
N ARG A 71 -0.06 -1.16 19.62
CA ARG A 71 -0.93 -0.66 19.73
C ARG A 71 -1.30 0.06 20.56
N GLN A 72 -1.34 0.26 20.59
CA GLN A 72 -1.71 0.72 21.10
C GLN A 72 -2.28 1.02 21.73
N PRO A 73 -2.20 1.35 22.24
CA PRO A 73 -2.69 1.38 23.07
C PRO A 73 -3.19 1.61 23.53
#